data_0cd59c0175e13fc90f8446bae422e6a3
#
_entry.id   0cd59c0175e13fc90f8446bae422e6a3
#
_cell.length_a   1.000
_cell.length_b   1.000
_cell.length_c   1.000
_cell.angle_alpha   90.00
_cell.angle_beta   90.00
_cell.angle_gamma   90.00
#
_symmetry.space_group_name_H-M   'P 1'
#
loop_
_entity.id
_entity.type
_entity.pdbx_description
1 polymer ?
#
loop_
_entity_poly.entity_id
_entity_poly.type
_entity_poly.pdbx_seq_one_letter_code
_entity_poly.pdbx_strand_id
1 'polypeptide(L)'
;NIKNLKFDFIYIDGGHGYPIIHSDIKMSIDLLKDKSLISGDDYEISYKECDQQKIKNNILDEQLDFCLDQKSNKVYHPGVTMAVNDFFGNIPSHNGFWVQKKINKKFENVDLLNF
;
A
#
# COMPACT_ATOMS: atom_id res chain seq x y z
N ASN A 1 -13.66 -22.66 -9.55
CA ASN A 1 -12.85 -21.84 -10.40
C ASN A 1 -12.27 -20.65 -9.63
N ILE A 2 -10.97 -20.48 -9.67
CA ILE A 2 -10.26 -19.44 -8.92
C ILE A 2 -10.75 -18.04 -9.29
N LYS A 3 -11.21 -17.83 -10.51
CA LYS A 3 -11.74 -16.55 -10.98
C LYS A 3 -13.01 -16.11 -10.23
N ASN A 4 -13.70 -17.04 -9.62
CA ASN A 4 -14.93 -16.76 -8.87
C ASN A 4 -14.71 -16.62 -7.37
N LEU A 5 -13.46 -16.81 -6.92
CA LEU A 5 -13.13 -16.61 -5.51
C LEU A 5 -13.10 -15.13 -5.17
N LYS A 6 -13.76 -14.79 -4.07
CA LYS A 6 -13.75 -13.43 -3.52
C LYS A 6 -13.51 -13.52 -2.01
N PHE A 7 -12.86 -12.49 -1.48
CA PHE A 7 -12.46 -12.44 -0.08
C PHE A 7 -13.09 -11.26 0.64
N ASP A 8 -13.35 -11.43 1.93
CA ASP A 8 -13.88 -10.38 2.81
C ASP A 8 -12.76 -9.52 3.40
N PHE A 9 -11.55 -10.05 3.45
CA PHE A 9 -10.40 -9.37 4.04
C PHE A 9 -9.13 -9.88 3.38
N ILE A 10 -8.28 -8.97 2.95
CA ILE A 10 -6.97 -9.31 2.39
C ILE A 10 -5.92 -8.48 3.11
N TYR A 11 -4.87 -9.15 3.61
CA TYR A 11 -3.71 -8.51 4.20
C TYR A 11 -2.49 -8.81 3.33
N ILE A 12 -1.83 -7.74 2.89
CA ILE A 12 -0.68 -7.85 2.01
C ILE A 12 0.60 -7.77 2.85
N ASP A 13 1.34 -8.88 2.88
CA ASP A 13 2.58 -9.03 3.64
C ASP A 13 3.58 -9.82 2.80
N GLY A 14 3.89 -9.31 1.64
CA GLY A 14 4.80 -9.95 0.70
C GLY A 14 6.10 -9.18 0.56
N GLY A 15 6.72 -9.25 -0.61
CA GLY A 15 7.92 -8.52 -0.92
C GLY A 15 7.69 -7.01 -0.91
N HIS A 16 8.77 -6.24 -0.71
CA HIS A 16 8.69 -4.79 -0.60
C HIS A 16 9.09 -4.06 -1.88
N GLY A 17 9.64 -4.76 -2.87
CA GLY A 17 9.95 -4.16 -4.15
C GLY A 17 8.71 -3.65 -4.86
N TYR A 18 8.81 -2.49 -5.50
CA TYR A 18 7.68 -1.83 -6.11
C TYR A 18 6.89 -2.73 -7.09
N PRO A 19 7.54 -3.45 -8.03
CA PRO A 19 6.76 -4.28 -8.97
C PRO A 19 5.98 -5.39 -8.27
N ILE A 20 6.54 -5.96 -7.21
CA ILE A 20 5.91 -7.06 -6.49
C ILE A 20 4.71 -6.55 -5.69
N ILE A 21 4.89 -5.50 -4.90
CA ILE A 21 3.80 -4.96 -4.07
C ILE A 21 2.69 -4.37 -4.95
N HIS A 22 3.05 -3.72 -6.06
CA HIS A 22 2.07 -3.18 -7.01
C HIS A 22 1.21 -4.31 -7.60
N SER A 23 1.84 -5.39 -8.02
CA SER A 23 1.15 -6.56 -8.56
C SER A 23 0.25 -7.21 -7.52
N ASP A 24 0.73 -7.35 -6.28
CA ASP A 24 -0.05 -7.96 -5.20
C ASP A 24 -1.31 -7.14 -4.87
N ILE A 25 -1.19 -5.82 -4.82
CA ILE A 25 -2.34 -4.95 -4.58
C ILE A 25 -3.34 -5.08 -5.73
N LYS A 26 -2.86 -5.01 -6.96
CA LYS A 26 -3.71 -5.09 -8.15
C LYS A 26 -4.52 -6.39 -8.18
N MET A 27 -3.86 -7.51 -7.94
CA MET A 27 -4.54 -8.83 -7.92
C MET A 27 -5.53 -8.90 -6.76
N SER A 28 -5.16 -8.36 -5.61
CA SER A 28 -6.01 -8.39 -4.42
C SER A 28 -7.28 -7.60 -4.59
N ILE A 29 -7.21 -6.45 -5.25
CA ILE A 29 -8.38 -5.62 -5.52
C ILE A 29 -9.41 -6.40 -6.36
N ASP A 30 -8.95 -7.18 -7.33
CA ASP A 30 -9.84 -7.99 -8.17
C ASP A 30 -10.50 -9.13 -7.40
N LEU A 31 -9.88 -9.60 -6.34
CA LEU A 31 -10.38 -10.71 -5.52
C LEU A 31 -11.21 -10.24 -4.33
N LEU A 32 -11.30 -8.94 -4.09
CA LEU A 32 -11.96 -8.38 -2.91
C LEU A 32 -13.44 -8.16 -3.19
N LYS A 33 -14.29 -8.65 -2.28
CA LYS A 33 -15.74 -8.38 -2.35
C LYS A 33 -16.03 -6.92 -2.09
N ASP A 34 -17.17 -6.45 -2.58
CA ASP A 34 -17.69 -5.14 -2.20
C ASP A 34 -17.91 -5.09 -0.69
N LYS A 35 -17.65 -3.96 -0.07
CA LYS A 35 -17.74 -3.70 1.38
C LYS A 35 -16.70 -4.44 2.22
N SER A 36 -15.67 -4.98 1.57
CA SER A 36 -14.61 -5.73 2.24
C SER A 36 -13.33 -4.90 2.37
N LEU A 37 -12.37 -5.41 3.14
CA LEU A 37 -11.17 -4.67 3.53
C LEU A 37 -9.93 -5.20 2.84
N ILE A 38 -9.08 -4.28 2.38
CA ILE A 38 -7.72 -4.58 1.96
C ILE A 38 -6.76 -3.79 2.86
N SER A 39 -5.70 -4.43 3.29
CA SER A 39 -4.76 -3.85 4.23
C SER A 39 -3.34 -4.32 3.97
N GLY A 40 -2.39 -3.67 4.61
CA GLY A 40 -1.00 -4.06 4.53
C GLY A 40 -0.18 -3.35 5.59
N ASP A 41 1.13 -3.60 5.54
CA ASP A 41 2.09 -3.06 6.50
C ASP A 41 3.21 -2.34 5.76
N ASP A 42 4.20 -1.85 6.53
CA ASP A 42 5.41 -1.21 6.01
C ASP A 42 5.15 0.09 5.25
N TYR A 43 4.05 0.76 5.59
CA TYR A 43 3.69 2.07 5.03
C TYR A 43 4.01 3.15 6.06
N GLU A 44 5.29 3.42 6.25
CA GLU A 44 5.77 4.34 7.30
C GLU A 44 5.48 5.79 6.99
N ILE A 45 5.55 6.16 5.71
CA ILE A 45 5.25 7.51 5.25
C ILE A 45 4.46 7.45 3.95
N SER A 46 3.66 8.50 3.72
CA SER A 46 2.90 8.64 2.47
C SER A 46 3.78 9.26 1.38
N TYR A 47 3.32 9.16 0.14
CA TYR A 47 3.97 9.80 -1.00
C TYR A 47 4.09 11.32 -0.79
N LYS A 48 3.08 11.93 -0.18
CA LYS A 48 3.07 13.37 0.11
C LYS A 48 4.15 13.78 1.11
N GLU A 49 4.49 12.90 2.06
CA GLU A 49 5.47 13.17 3.10
C GLU A 49 6.91 12.98 2.65
N CYS A 50 7.14 12.21 1.61
CA CYS A 50 8.48 11.85 1.17
C CYS A 50 9.04 12.81 0.10
N ASP A 51 10.35 12.66 -0.17
CA ASP A 51 10.99 13.31 -1.31
C ASP A 51 10.52 12.61 -2.59
N GLN A 52 9.60 13.26 -3.29
CA GLN A 52 8.94 12.66 -4.45
C GLN A 52 9.86 12.46 -5.65
N GLN A 53 10.94 13.20 -5.75
CA GLN A 53 11.90 12.98 -6.82
C GLN A 53 12.78 11.78 -6.56
N LYS A 54 13.25 11.64 -5.32
CA LYS A 54 14.10 10.51 -4.94
C LYS A 54 13.37 9.18 -4.94
N ILE A 55 12.11 9.15 -4.54
CA ILE A 55 11.35 7.90 -4.53
C ILE A 55 11.22 7.30 -5.93
N LYS A 56 11.07 8.14 -6.96
CA LYS A 56 10.97 7.67 -8.34
C LYS A 56 12.23 6.93 -8.78
N ASN A 57 13.39 7.35 -8.31
CA ASN A 57 14.64 6.66 -8.56
C ASN A 57 14.80 5.42 -7.69
N ASN A 58 14.39 5.52 -6.43
CA ASN A 58 14.53 4.42 -5.46
C ASN A 58 13.74 3.18 -5.86
N ILE A 59 12.53 3.37 -6.41
CA ILE A 59 11.71 2.22 -6.82
C ILE A 59 12.24 1.48 -8.05
N LEU A 60 13.18 2.08 -8.78
CA LEU A 60 13.84 1.41 -9.91
C LEU A 60 14.92 0.43 -9.47
N ASP A 61 15.41 0.55 -8.24
CA ASP A 61 16.40 -0.35 -7.68
C ASP A 61 15.68 -1.53 -7.00
N GLU A 62 15.65 -2.66 -7.67
CA GLU A 62 14.96 -3.86 -7.20
C GLU A 62 15.58 -4.45 -5.94
N GLN A 63 16.83 -4.11 -5.64
CA GLN A 63 17.52 -4.59 -4.44
C GLN A 63 17.30 -3.67 -3.24
N LEU A 64 16.77 -2.47 -3.45
CA LEU A 64 16.54 -1.52 -2.40
C LEU A 64 15.21 -1.82 -1.70
N ASP A 65 15.29 -2.34 -0.50
CA ASP A 65 14.11 -2.68 0.30
C ASP A 65 13.64 -1.48 1.10
N PHE A 66 14.56 -0.81 1.80
CA PHE A 66 14.25 0.37 2.61
C PHE A 66 15.38 1.38 2.52
N CYS A 67 15.06 2.63 2.80
CA CYS A 67 16.05 3.71 2.80
C CYS A 67 15.59 4.87 3.67
N LEU A 68 16.50 5.80 3.93
CA LEU A 68 16.18 7.02 4.66
C LEU A 68 15.60 8.06 3.72
N ASP A 69 14.45 8.60 4.08
CA ASP A 69 13.89 9.77 3.39
C ASP A 69 14.37 11.02 4.11
N GLN A 70 15.11 11.88 3.39
CA GLN A 70 15.71 13.07 3.99
C GLN A 70 14.68 14.16 4.27
N LYS A 71 13.58 14.19 3.55
CA LYS A 71 12.52 15.18 3.76
C LYS A 71 11.78 14.93 5.08
N SER A 72 11.39 13.70 5.35
CA SER A 72 10.68 13.31 6.56
C SER A 72 11.61 12.88 7.70
N ASN A 73 12.85 12.56 7.37
CA ASN A 73 13.86 11.99 8.28
C ASN A 73 13.43 10.63 8.85
N LYS A 74 12.69 9.87 8.05
CA LYS A 74 12.23 8.53 8.43
C LYS A 74 12.78 7.48 7.48
N VAL A 75 13.05 6.30 8.01
CA VAL A 75 13.35 5.12 7.20
C VAL A 75 12.03 4.53 6.72
N TYR A 76 11.97 4.18 5.45
CA TYR A 76 10.72 3.71 4.85
C TYR A 76 10.98 2.72 3.71
N HIS A 77 9.90 2.06 3.27
CA HIS A 77 9.93 1.15 2.13
C HIS A 77 9.36 1.87 0.91
N PRO A 78 10.22 2.37 0.01
CA PRO A 78 9.72 3.21 -1.11
C PRO A 78 8.77 2.46 -2.03
N GLY A 79 8.96 1.16 -2.23
CA GLY A 79 8.04 0.37 -3.05
C GLY A 79 6.63 0.34 -2.48
N VAL A 80 6.50 0.23 -1.16
CA VAL A 80 5.19 0.24 -0.48
C VAL A 80 4.54 1.62 -0.60
N THR A 81 5.28 2.67 -0.28
CA THR A 81 4.75 4.05 -0.36
C THR A 81 4.24 4.36 -1.76
N MET A 82 5.01 4.04 -2.79
CA MET A 82 4.61 4.33 -4.16
C MET A 82 3.41 3.49 -4.60
N ALA A 83 3.42 2.19 -4.30
CA ALA A 83 2.32 1.31 -4.71
C ALA A 83 1.01 1.68 -4.03
N VAL A 84 1.03 1.96 -2.73
CA VAL A 84 -0.17 2.43 -2.01
C VAL A 84 -0.68 3.72 -2.62
N ASN A 85 0.22 4.65 -2.93
CA ASN A 85 -0.18 5.91 -3.57
C ASN A 85 -0.82 5.69 -4.94
N ASP A 86 -0.30 4.76 -5.73
CA ASP A 86 -0.83 4.50 -7.07
C ASP A 86 -2.28 4.01 -7.04
N PHE A 87 -2.64 3.20 -6.05
CA PHE A 87 -4.00 2.63 -5.98
C PHE A 87 -4.96 3.43 -5.11
N PHE A 88 -4.47 4.05 -4.06
CA PHE A 88 -5.35 4.65 -3.04
C PHE A 88 -5.09 6.13 -2.78
N GLY A 89 -4.02 6.68 -3.35
CA GLY A 89 -3.65 8.07 -3.08
C GLY A 89 -3.03 8.23 -1.71
N ASN A 90 -3.21 9.40 -1.13
CA ASN A 90 -2.64 9.75 0.17
C ASN A 90 -3.58 9.28 1.28
N ILE A 91 -3.34 8.10 1.81
CA ILE A 91 -4.17 7.51 2.85
C ILE A 91 -3.46 7.49 4.20
N PRO A 92 -4.21 7.42 5.31
CA PRO A 92 -3.59 7.37 6.63
C PRO A 92 -2.98 6.00 6.93
N SER A 93 -2.03 6.00 7.86
CA SER A 93 -1.46 4.77 8.41
C SER A 93 -1.35 4.89 9.91
N HIS A 94 -1.27 3.75 10.58
CA HIS A 94 -1.04 3.67 12.03
C HIS A 94 0.14 2.73 12.26
N ASN A 95 1.29 3.28 12.64
CA ASN A 95 2.53 2.51 12.82
C ASN A 95 2.86 1.63 11.62
N GLY A 96 2.67 2.16 10.41
CA GLY A 96 2.92 1.44 9.17
C GLY A 96 1.76 0.61 8.65
N PHE A 97 0.74 0.35 9.45
CA PHE A 97 -0.44 -0.39 9.02
C PHE A 97 -1.41 0.53 8.28
N TRP A 98 -1.86 0.08 7.11
CA TRP A 98 -2.87 0.79 6.33
C TRP A 98 -4.04 -0.13 6.02
N VAL A 99 -5.23 0.46 5.84
CA VAL A 99 -6.44 -0.30 5.51
C VAL A 99 -7.39 0.58 4.72
N GLN A 100 -8.02 -0.03 3.71
CA GLN A 100 -9.02 0.62 2.88
C GLN A 100 -10.23 -0.30 2.73
N LYS A 101 -11.41 0.28 2.67
CA LYS A 101 -12.66 -0.45 2.44
C LYS A 101 -13.09 -0.25 0.99
N LYS A 102 -13.40 -1.32 0.30
CA LYS A 102 -13.89 -1.27 -1.08
C LYS A 102 -15.38 -1.01 -1.08
N ILE A 103 -15.81 0.08 -1.73
CA ILE A 103 -17.21 0.43 -1.88
C ILE A 103 -17.47 0.78 -3.33
N ASN A 104 -18.23 -0.06 -4.04
CA ASN A 104 -18.63 0.18 -5.42
C ASN A 104 -17.43 0.54 -6.32
N LYS A 105 -16.38 -0.26 -6.28
CA LYS A 105 -15.13 -0.08 -7.05
C LYS A 105 -14.28 1.12 -6.61
N LYS A 106 -14.68 1.81 -5.55
CA LYS A 106 -13.90 2.89 -4.92
C LYS A 106 -13.38 2.42 -3.58
N PHE A 107 -12.46 3.18 -3.02
CA PHE A 107 -11.86 2.86 -1.72
C PHE A 107 -12.04 4.03 -0.78
N GLU A 108 -12.31 3.74 0.49
CA GLU A 108 -12.45 4.76 1.52
C GLU A 108 -11.68 4.39 2.77
N ASN A 109 -11.31 5.40 3.52
CA ASN A 109 -10.57 5.22 4.77
C ASN A 109 -11.42 4.52 5.81
N VAL A 110 -10.75 3.74 6.66
CA VAL A 110 -11.35 3.08 7.82
C VAL A 110 -10.83 3.76 9.08
N ASP A 111 -11.71 4.01 10.04
CA ASP A 111 -11.30 4.57 11.33
C ASP A 111 -10.57 3.50 12.14
N LEU A 112 -9.25 3.63 12.23
CA LEU A 112 -8.41 2.64 12.93
C LEU A 112 -8.65 2.60 14.43
N LEU A 113 -9.22 3.65 15.02
CA LEU A 113 -9.54 3.66 16.45
C LEU A 113 -10.79 2.85 16.78
N ASN A 114 -11.64 2.62 15.79
CA ASN A 114 -12.87 1.84 15.93
C ASN A 114 -12.80 0.51 15.19
N PHE A 115 -11.61 0.11 14.84
CA PHE A 115 -11.36 -1.09 14.05
C PHE A 115 -11.40 -2.40 14.86
#